data_70e44c4e94c3ec14acec70a811dd4f4b
#
_entry.id   70e44c4e94c3ec14acec70a811dd4f4b
#
_cell.length_a   1.000
_cell.length_b   1.000
_cell.length_c   1.000
_cell.angle_alpha   90.00
_cell.angle_beta   90.00
_cell.angle_gamma   90.00
#
_symmetry.space_group_name_H-M   'P 1'
#
loop_
_entity.id
_entity.type
_entity.pdbx_description
1 polymer ?
#
loop_
_entity_poly.entity_id
_entity_poly.type
_entity_poly.pdbx_seq_one_letter_code
_entity_poly.pdbx_strand_id
1 'polypeptide(L)'
;MAHSHDSHAKAEPGKLVERRFTAEATERSNYQALIGGIGAAALGAGAYAAWMHDVPMAAAPYLFGSGALGVITAMVMGSADSMPLRVGDAGIAVERGSAQPERIPWYEIEKIALEGNDRVVVEGANKRIVAAASSHAQAAAWILKEASSRIPKRITVEAGRREELARAASDHAEMVTIEPMQVTGRRCKASGTIISFERDARTCGNCGEVYDRKHVPAKCLTCEHEIPAG
;
A
#
# COMPACT_ATOMS: atom_id res chain seq x y z
N MET A 1 -21.05 20.60 -24.44
CA MET A 1 -20.83 21.33 -23.18
C MET A 1 -20.69 20.30 -22.07
N ALA A 2 -19.46 19.95 -21.74
CA ALA A 2 -19.16 18.97 -20.70
C ALA A 2 -18.84 19.74 -19.42
N HIS A 3 -19.68 19.60 -18.41
CA HIS A 3 -19.43 20.15 -17.08
C HIS A 3 -18.31 19.32 -16.42
N SER A 4 -17.14 19.94 -16.34
CA SER A 4 -16.04 19.51 -15.50
C SER A 4 -16.48 19.69 -14.04
N HIS A 5 -16.80 18.59 -13.36
CA HIS A 5 -16.96 18.57 -11.92
C HIS A 5 -15.57 18.54 -11.28
N ASP A 6 -15.01 19.72 -11.05
CA ASP A 6 -13.90 19.94 -10.13
C ASP A 6 -14.41 19.71 -8.69
N SER A 7 -14.47 18.47 -8.26
CA SER A 7 -14.70 18.11 -6.87
C SER A 7 -13.38 18.18 -6.11
N HIS A 8 -12.87 19.39 -5.89
CA HIS A 8 -11.97 19.62 -4.75
C HIS A 8 -12.79 19.39 -3.48
N ALA A 9 -12.79 18.16 -3.00
CA ALA A 9 -13.32 17.83 -1.69
C ALA A 9 -12.48 18.59 -0.65
N LYS A 10 -13.04 19.73 -0.19
CA LYS A 10 -12.47 20.54 0.87
C LYS A 10 -12.39 19.65 2.11
N ALA A 11 -11.17 19.25 2.50
CA ALA A 11 -10.97 18.40 3.66
C ALA A 11 -11.65 19.03 4.88
N GLU A 12 -12.55 18.31 5.51
CA GLU A 12 -13.14 18.75 6.77
C GLU A 12 -12.05 18.89 7.83
N PRO A 13 -12.06 19.94 8.66
CA PRO A 13 -11.03 20.15 9.67
C PRO A 13 -10.96 18.92 10.61
N GLY A 14 -9.79 18.29 10.67
CA GLY A 14 -9.52 17.13 11.52
C GLY A 14 -9.57 15.77 10.82
N LYS A 15 -10.00 15.70 9.55
CA LYS A 15 -9.95 14.44 8.78
C LYS A 15 -8.66 14.37 7.95
N LEU A 16 -8.08 13.18 7.87
CA LEU A 16 -6.90 12.89 7.07
C LEU A 16 -7.33 12.39 5.69
N VAL A 17 -6.54 12.73 4.68
CA VAL A 17 -6.84 12.36 3.28
C VAL A 17 -5.80 11.39 2.77
N GLU A 18 -6.27 10.32 2.16
CA GLU A 18 -5.45 9.32 1.48
C GLU A 18 -5.90 9.14 0.04
N ARG A 19 -4.95 8.83 -0.82
CA ARG A 19 -5.21 8.40 -2.20
C ARG A 19 -5.14 6.90 -2.29
N ARG A 20 -6.17 6.29 -2.84
CA ARG A 20 -6.28 4.85 -3.05
C ARG A 20 -5.90 4.52 -4.48
N PHE A 21 -4.96 3.60 -4.63
CA PHE A 21 -4.46 3.11 -5.90
C PHE A 21 -4.78 1.62 -6.03
N THR A 22 -5.56 1.27 -7.04
CA THR A 22 -5.79 -0.12 -7.43
C THR A 22 -4.68 -0.58 -8.35
N ALA A 23 -4.36 -1.87 -8.31
CA ALA A 23 -3.37 -2.44 -9.22
C ALA A 23 -3.83 -2.30 -10.67
N GLU A 24 -2.93 -1.86 -11.52
CA GLU A 24 -3.14 -1.85 -12.96
C GLU A 24 -2.98 -3.28 -13.51
N ALA A 25 -3.80 -3.65 -14.50
CA ALA A 25 -3.68 -4.94 -15.17
C ALA A 25 -2.34 -4.99 -15.91
N THR A 26 -1.48 -5.92 -15.53
CA THR A 26 -0.18 -6.13 -16.18
C THR A 26 -0.26 -7.33 -17.13
N GLU A 27 0.70 -7.41 -18.07
CA GLU A 27 0.83 -8.62 -18.93
C GLU A 27 0.94 -9.90 -18.09
N ARG A 28 1.60 -9.83 -16.93
CA ARG A 28 1.72 -10.94 -15.98
C ARG A 28 0.35 -11.38 -15.45
N SER A 29 -0.57 -10.44 -15.20
CA SER A 29 -1.96 -10.73 -14.83
C SER A 29 -2.71 -11.49 -15.92
N ASN A 30 -2.46 -11.14 -17.19
CA ASN A 30 -3.07 -11.84 -18.34
C ASN A 30 -2.56 -13.29 -18.47
N TYR A 31 -1.25 -13.52 -18.31
CA TYR A 31 -0.69 -14.87 -18.28
C TYR A 31 -1.21 -15.70 -17.12
N GLN A 32 -1.35 -15.11 -15.95
CA GLN A 32 -1.93 -15.76 -14.78
C GLN A 32 -3.39 -16.18 -15.02
N ALA A 33 -4.21 -15.28 -15.57
CA ALA A 33 -5.60 -15.57 -15.92
C ALA A 33 -5.68 -16.69 -16.97
N LEU A 34 -4.77 -16.70 -17.95
CA LEU A 34 -4.68 -17.74 -18.97
C LEU A 34 -4.32 -19.11 -18.36
N ILE A 35 -3.27 -19.16 -17.52
CA ILE A 35 -2.83 -20.39 -16.84
C ILE A 35 -3.95 -20.91 -15.93
N GLY A 36 -4.61 -20.03 -15.17
CA GLY A 36 -5.73 -20.39 -14.30
C GLY A 36 -6.93 -20.90 -15.08
N GLY A 37 -7.27 -20.26 -16.20
CA GLY A 37 -8.36 -20.65 -17.08
C GLY A 37 -8.13 -22.00 -17.74
N ILE A 38 -6.93 -22.25 -18.29
CA ILE A 38 -6.56 -23.54 -18.84
C ILE A 38 -6.57 -24.62 -17.75
N GLY A 39 -6.03 -24.32 -16.56
CA GLY A 39 -6.03 -25.23 -15.42
C GLY A 39 -7.45 -25.61 -14.99
N ALA A 40 -8.36 -24.64 -14.90
CA ALA A 40 -9.76 -24.87 -14.55
C ALA A 40 -10.49 -25.72 -15.62
N ALA A 41 -10.23 -25.45 -16.89
CA ALA A 41 -10.78 -26.25 -18.00
C ALA A 41 -10.28 -27.69 -17.96
N ALA A 42 -8.98 -27.92 -17.73
CA ALA A 42 -8.40 -29.24 -17.58
C ALA A 42 -8.96 -30.01 -16.37
N LEU A 43 -9.15 -29.31 -15.23
CA LEU A 43 -9.81 -29.86 -14.04
C LEU A 43 -11.25 -30.31 -14.34
N GLY A 44 -12.04 -29.48 -15.02
CA GLY A 44 -13.42 -29.79 -15.41
C GLY A 44 -13.47 -30.96 -16.36
N ALA A 45 -12.58 -31.01 -17.38
CA ALA A 45 -12.47 -32.12 -18.32
C ALA A 45 -12.07 -33.44 -17.63
N GLY A 46 -11.13 -33.37 -16.69
CA GLY A 46 -10.71 -34.52 -15.89
C GLY A 46 -11.82 -35.04 -14.98
N ALA A 47 -12.59 -34.14 -14.32
CA ALA A 47 -13.74 -34.53 -13.54
C ALA A 47 -14.84 -35.18 -14.41
N TYR A 48 -15.15 -34.58 -15.55
CA TYR A 48 -16.11 -35.14 -16.48
C TYR A 48 -15.70 -36.55 -16.93
N ALA A 49 -14.42 -36.72 -17.37
CA ALA A 49 -13.89 -38.01 -17.83
C ALA A 49 -13.85 -39.08 -16.72
N ALA A 50 -13.74 -38.68 -15.44
CA ALA A 50 -13.70 -39.61 -14.32
C ALA A 50 -15.08 -40.05 -13.83
N TRP A 51 -16.09 -39.17 -13.86
CA TRP A 51 -17.36 -39.43 -13.19
C TRP A 51 -18.59 -39.46 -14.09
N MET A 52 -18.51 -38.90 -15.30
CA MET A 52 -19.65 -38.85 -16.23
C MET A 52 -19.57 -39.89 -17.34
N HIS A 53 -18.45 -40.57 -17.50
CA HIS A 53 -18.28 -41.68 -18.47
C HIS A 53 -18.50 -43.03 -17.80
N ASP A 54 -19.23 -43.93 -18.46
CA ASP A 54 -19.48 -45.29 -17.99
C ASP A 54 -18.19 -46.11 -17.79
N VAL A 55 -17.15 -45.78 -18.55
CA VAL A 55 -15.81 -46.34 -18.40
C VAL A 55 -14.82 -45.20 -18.17
N PRO A 56 -14.16 -45.15 -16.99
CA PRO A 56 -13.18 -44.11 -16.71
C PRO A 56 -12.06 -44.04 -17.73
N MET A 57 -11.81 -42.87 -18.29
CA MET A 57 -10.74 -42.68 -19.25
C MET A 57 -9.38 -42.69 -18.53
N ALA A 58 -8.39 -43.42 -19.06
CA ALA A 58 -7.04 -43.47 -18.48
C ALA A 58 -6.34 -42.09 -18.39
N ALA A 59 -6.78 -41.13 -19.20
CA ALA A 59 -6.28 -39.74 -19.17
C ALA A 59 -6.86 -38.87 -18.03
N ALA A 60 -7.97 -39.28 -17.39
CA ALA A 60 -8.69 -38.50 -16.39
C ALA A 60 -7.78 -38.05 -15.21
N PRO A 61 -6.97 -38.91 -14.57
CA PRO A 61 -6.11 -38.49 -13.45
C PRO A 61 -5.03 -37.48 -13.88
N TYR A 62 -4.52 -37.58 -15.10
CA TYR A 62 -3.52 -36.61 -15.61
C TYR A 62 -4.12 -35.24 -15.88
N LEU A 63 -5.34 -35.17 -16.46
CA LEU A 63 -6.07 -33.94 -16.68
C LEU A 63 -6.43 -33.28 -15.34
N PHE A 64 -6.88 -34.07 -14.38
CA PHE A 64 -7.24 -33.58 -13.07
C PHE A 64 -5.99 -33.02 -12.31
N GLY A 65 -4.89 -33.79 -12.30
CA GLY A 65 -3.64 -33.39 -11.64
C GLY A 65 -3.00 -32.15 -12.28
N SER A 66 -2.90 -32.11 -13.62
CA SER A 66 -2.35 -30.95 -14.34
C SER A 66 -3.23 -29.71 -14.20
N GLY A 67 -4.55 -29.88 -14.20
CA GLY A 67 -5.50 -28.79 -13.98
C GLY A 67 -5.39 -28.19 -12.58
N ALA A 68 -5.31 -29.05 -11.55
CA ALA A 68 -5.10 -28.61 -10.17
C ALA A 68 -3.79 -27.83 -10.01
N LEU A 69 -2.70 -28.34 -10.60
CA LEU A 69 -1.40 -27.67 -10.57
C LEU A 69 -1.47 -26.30 -11.26
N GLY A 70 -2.14 -26.19 -12.40
CA GLY A 70 -2.33 -24.93 -13.12
C GLY A 70 -3.08 -23.89 -12.28
N VAL A 71 -4.18 -24.29 -11.63
CA VAL A 71 -4.96 -23.40 -10.75
C VAL A 71 -4.12 -22.94 -9.53
N ILE A 72 -3.42 -23.86 -8.87
CA ILE A 72 -2.56 -23.55 -7.73
C ILE A 72 -1.46 -22.58 -8.16
N THR A 73 -0.80 -22.84 -9.29
CA THR A 73 0.24 -21.96 -9.85
C THR A 73 -0.30 -20.56 -10.10
N ALA A 74 -1.48 -20.43 -10.71
CA ALA A 74 -2.13 -19.15 -10.95
C ALA A 74 -2.45 -18.42 -9.65
N MET A 75 -2.93 -19.11 -8.62
CA MET A 75 -3.20 -18.53 -7.31
C MET A 75 -1.93 -18.01 -6.63
N VAL A 76 -0.84 -18.79 -6.67
CA VAL A 76 0.43 -18.37 -6.04
C VAL A 76 1.05 -17.18 -6.77
N MET A 77 0.95 -17.15 -8.11
CA MET A 77 1.49 -16.03 -8.90
C MET A 77 0.73 -14.71 -8.71
N GLY A 78 -0.54 -14.74 -8.29
CA GLY A 78 -1.43 -13.58 -8.31
C GLY A 78 -1.64 -12.84 -6.99
N SER A 79 -1.26 -13.42 -5.88
CA SER A 79 -1.74 -12.94 -4.58
C SER A 79 -0.98 -11.74 -4.00
N ALA A 80 0.22 -11.40 -4.48
CA ALA A 80 1.06 -10.40 -3.84
C ALA A 80 1.00 -8.99 -4.47
N ASP A 81 0.84 -8.88 -5.78
CA ASP A 81 1.01 -7.62 -6.52
C ASP A 81 -0.33 -6.93 -6.87
N SER A 82 -1.47 -7.46 -6.41
CA SER A 82 -2.80 -6.96 -6.80
C SER A 82 -3.55 -6.21 -5.68
N MET A 83 -2.96 -6.09 -4.50
CA MET A 83 -3.63 -5.45 -3.35
C MET A 83 -3.62 -3.93 -3.49
N PRO A 84 -4.78 -3.25 -3.30
CA PRO A 84 -4.81 -1.80 -3.33
C PRO A 84 -3.88 -1.17 -2.30
N LEU A 85 -3.22 -0.10 -2.71
CA LEU A 85 -2.34 0.71 -1.86
C LEU A 85 -3.01 2.05 -1.55
N ARG A 86 -2.79 2.57 -0.34
CA ARG A 86 -3.19 3.93 0.05
C ARG A 86 -1.97 4.74 0.45
N VAL A 87 -1.91 5.97 -0.01
CA VAL A 87 -0.82 6.91 0.29
C VAL A 87 -1.44 8.27 0.62
N GLY A 88 -1.05 8.85 1.74
CA GLY A 88 -1.55 10.17 2.13
C GLY A 88 -1.09 10.62 3.50
N ASP A 89 -1.90 11.42 4.18
CA ASP A 89 -1.51 12.09 5.43
C ASP A 89 -1.11 11.11 6.55
N ALA A 90 -1.78 9.98 6.65
CA ALA A 90 -1.55 9.00 7.72
C ALA A 90 -0.37 8.04 7.45
N GLY A 91 0.24 8.08 6.28
CA GLY A 91 1.31 7.16 5.89
C GLY A 91 1.00 6.37 4.63
N ILE A 92 1.52 5.16 4.59
CA ILE A 92 1.35 4.21 3.48
C ILE A 92 0.63 2.99 4.02
N ALA A 93 -0.40 2.53 3.32
CA ALA A 93 -1.17 1.37 3.73
C ALA A 93 -1.43 0.41 2.57
N VAL A 94 -1.58 -0.87 2.88
CA VAL A 94 -2.00 -1.92 1.94
C VAL A 94 -3.32 -2.52 2.42
N GLU A 95 -4.28 -2.68 1.51
CA GLU A 95 -5.58 -3.30 1.79
C GLU A 95 -5.49 -4.82 1.61
N ARG A 96 -5.43 -5.57 2.73
CA ARG A 96 -5.43 -7.03 2.71
C ARG A 96 -6.84 -7.55 3.03
N GLY A 97 -7.69 -7.65 2.02
CA GLY A 97 -9.06 -8.16 2.18
C GLY A 97 -9.98 -7.22 2.96
N SER A 98 -10.91 -7.78 3.76
CA SER A 98 -11.90 -7.02 4.54
C SER A 98 -11.39 -6.52 5.89
N ALA A 99 -10.17 -6.84 6.28
CA ALA A 99 -9.55 -6.39 7.52
C ALA A 99 -9.12 -4.91 7.41
N GLN A 100 -8.81 -4.31 8.56
CA GLN A 100 -8.22 -2.98 8.57
C GLN A 100 -6.95 -2.93 7.71
N PRO A 101 -6.73 -1.84 6.93
CA PRO A 101 -5.53 -1.71 6.11
C PRO A 101 -4.27 -1.81 6.97
N GLU A 102 -3.31 -2.61 6.55
CA GLU A 102 -2.00 -2.65 7.19
C GLU A 102 -1.24 -1.38 6.84
N ARG A 103 -0.94 -0.55 7.85
CA ARG A 103 -0.36 0.79 7.68
C ARG A 103 1.02 0.91 8.30
N ILE A 104 1.89 1.66 7.61
CA ILE A 104 3.14 2.19 8.13
C ILE A 104 3.01 3.71 8.14
N PRO A 105 2.84 4.33 9.32
CA PRO A 105 2.81 5.79 9.45
C PRO A 105 4.17 6.40 9.08
N TRP A 106 4.20 7.65 8.61
CA TRP A 106 5.44 8.30 8.17
C TRP A 106 6.55 8.28 9.22
N TYR A 107 6.21 8.43 10.50
CA TYR A 107 7.19 8.42 11.60
C TYR A 107 7.75 7.01 11.89
N GLU A 108 7.06 5.93 11.53
CA GLU A 108 7.52 4.54 11.67
C GLU A 108 8.35 4.05 10.48
N ILE A 109 8.33 4.76 9.35
CA ILE A 109 9.12 4.39 8.18
C ILE A 109 10.61 4.57 8.52
N GLU A 110 11.38 3.52 8.44
CA GLU A 110 12.82 3.52 8.65
C GLU A 110 13.59 3.81 7.37
N LYS A 111 13.11 3.23 6.25
CA LYS A 111 13.79 3.33 4.97
C LYS A 111 12.81 3.21 3.81
N ILE A 112 13.06 3.99 2.77
CA ILE A 112 12.43 3.84 1.44
C ILE A 112 13.54 3.61 0.43
N ALA A 113 13.50 2.46 -0.24
CA ALA A 113 14.51 2.04 -1.20
C ALA A 113 13.88 1.62 -2.53
N LEU A 114 14.68 1.60 -3.57
CA LEU A 114 14.34 0.99 -4.84
C LEU A 114 15.03 -0.36 -4.93
N GLU A 115 14.25 -1.44 -5.03
CA GLU A 115 14.76 -2.78 -5.30
C GLU A 115 14.64 -3.09 -6.80
N GLY A 116 15.77 -3.37 -7.43
CA GLY A 116 15.82 -3.45 -8.88
C GLY A 116 15.51 -2.09 -9.53
N ASN A 117 14.81 -2.10 -10.65
CA ASN A 117 14.49 -0.87 -11.38
C ASN A 117 13.01 -0.43 -11.20
N ASP A 118 12.17 -1.24 -10.57
CA ASP A 118 10.73 -1.09 -10.63
C ASP A 118 9.98 -1.27 -9.29
N ARG A 119 10.66 -1.56 -8.17
CA ARG A 119 10.01 -1.82 -6.89
C ARG A 119 10.38 -0.79 -5.85
N VAL A 120 9.45 0.07 -5.48
CA VAL A 120 9.60 0.94 -4.32
C VAL A 120 9.23 0.15 -3.07
N VAL A 121 10.20 -0.02 -2.19
CA VAL A 121 10.08 -0.77 -0.94
C VAL A 121 10.09 0.20 0.23
N VAL A 122 9.09 0.11 1.07
CA VAL A 122 8.93 0.88 2.29
C VAL A 122 9.09 -0.05 3.47
N GLU A 123 10.09 0.21 4.30
CA GLU A 123 10.41 -0.57 5.48
C GLU A 123 10.11 0.22 6.75
N GLY A 124 9.41 -0.39 7.68
CA GLY A 124 9.22 0.05 9.05
C GLY A 124 9.64 -1.06 10.00
N ALA A 125 9.61 -0.82 11.32
CA ALA A 125 10.18 -1.71 12.35
C ALA A 125 9.80 -3.20 12.21
N ASN A 126 8.54 -3.49 11.85
CA ASN A 126 8.04 -4.88 11.71
C ASN A 126 7.15 -5.05 10.47
N LYS A 127 7.19 -4.11 9.54
CA LYS A 127 6.30 -4.11 8.36
C LYS A 127 7.09 -3.73 7.12
N ARG A 128 6.71 -4.34 6.01
CA ARG A 128 7.26 -4.04 4.70
C ARG A 128 6.13 -3.94 3.69
N ILE A 129 6.10 -2.83 2.96
CA ILE A 129 5.15 -2.59 1.86
C ILE A 129 5.96 -2.43 0.58
N VAL A 130 5.54 -3.11 -0.48
CA VAL A 130 6.19 -3.06 -1.80
C VAL A 130 5.19 -2.49 -2.80
N ALA A 131 5.58 -1.46 -3.52
CA ALA A 131 4.86 -0.91 -4.65
C ALA A 131 5.67 -1.17 -5.92
N ALA A 132 5.27 -2.15 -6.70
CA ALA A 132 5.91 -2.45 -7.98
C ALA A 132 5.41 -1.46 -9.04
N ALA A 133 6.32 -0.80 -9.76
CA ALA A 133 5.95 0.14 -10.82
C ALA A 133 5.22 -0.53 -11.99
N SER A 134 5.38 -1.84 -12.15
CA SER A 134 4.65 -2.63 -13.16
C SER A 134 3.15 -2.77 -12.88
N SER A 135 2.74 -2.73 -11.60
CA SER A 135 1.33 -2.89 -11.19
C SER A 135 0.78 -1.69 -10.41
N HIS A 136 1.65 -0.87 -9.82
CA HIS A 136 1.28 0.27 -8.98
C HIS A 136 2.15 1.50 -9.29
N ALA A 137 2.31 1.83 -10.58
CA ALA A 137 3.15 2.95 -11.02
C ALA A 137 2.78 4.25 -10.30
N GLN A 138 1.50 4.55 -10.20
CA GLN A 138 1.00 5.77 -9.56
C GLN A 138 1.24 5.75 -8.04
N ALA A 139 1.02 4.62 -7.37
CA ALA A 139 1.30 4.50 -5.93
C ALA A 139 2.79 4.68 -5.64
N ALA A 140 3.68 4.05 -6.43
CA ALA A 140 5.12 4.20 -6.29
C ALA A 140 5.58 5.67 -6.46
N ALA A 141 5.04 6.36 -7.46
CA ALA A 141 5.30 7.77 -7.70
C ALA A 141 4.82 8.67 -6.53
N TRP A 142 3.61 8.42 -6.01
CA TRP A 142 3.06 9.15 -4.87
C TRP A 142 3.80 8.88 -3.57
N ILE A 143 4.23 7.63 -3.32
CA ILE A 143 5.08 7.29 -2.18
C ILE A 143 6.35 8.15 -2.19
N LEU A 144 7.05 8.22 -3.32
CA LEU A 144 8.29 8.99 -3.44
C LEU A 144 8.04 10.50 -3.34
N LYS A 145 6.94 11.01 -3.91
CA LYS A 145 6.56 12.43 -3.84
C LYS A 145 6.29 12.85 -2.40
N GLU A 146 5.41 12.13 -1.70
CA GLU A 146 5.05 12.43 -0.30
C GLU A 146 6.24 12.23 0.65
N ALA A 147 7.01 11.15 0.48
CA ALA A 147 8.19 10.91 1.30
C ALA A 147 9.25 11.98 1.13
N SER A 148 9.42 12.51 -0.09
CA SER A 148 10.39 13.58 -0.36
C SER A 148 10.08 14.87 0.39
N SER A 149 8.80 15.17 0.63
CA SER A 149 8.38 16.33 1.41
C SER A 149 8.41 16.07 2.91
N ARG A 150 8.09 14.85 3.35
CA ARG A 150 7.86 14.53 4.77
C ARG A 150 9.11 13.96 5.47
N ILE A 151 9.82 13.04 4.83
CA ILE A 151 10.93 12.27 5.42
C ILE A 151 12.10 12.08 4.45
N PRO A 152 12.66 13.15 3.84
CA PRO A 152 13.66 13.05 2.77
C PRO A 152 14.92 12.28 3.18
N LYS A 153 15.30 12.32 4.46
CA LYS A 153 16.48 11.64 5.01
C LYS A 153 16.36 10.10 5.04
N ARG A 154 15.15 9.55 4.92
CA ARG A 154 14.91 8.11 4.95
C ARG A 154 14.81 7.49 3.56
N ILE A 155 14.97 8.28 2.51
CA ILE A 155 14.93 7.83 1.13
C ILE A 155 16.36 7.52 0.68
N THR A 156 16.60 6.27 0.29
CA THR A 156 17.90 5.81 -0.23
C THR A 156 17.92 5.69 -1.76
N VAL A 157 16.88 6.17 -2.43
CA VAL A 157 16.78 6.23 -3.89
C VAL A 157 17.62 7.41 -4.40
N GLU A 158 18.39 7.18 -5.46
CA GLU A 158 19.17 8.23 -6.12
C GLU A 158 18.29 9.43 -6.53
N ALA A 159 18.78 10.66 -6.33
CA ALA A 159 17.97 11.87 -6.48
C ALA A 159 17.33 11.99 -7.88
N GLY A 160 18.10 11.77 -8.95
CA GLY A 160 17.61 11.83 -10.32
C GLY A 160 16.50 10.83 -10.59
N ARG A 161 16.69 9.58 -10.17
CA ARG A 161 15.68 8.52 -10.33
C ARG A 161 14.42 8.77 -9.48
N ARG A 162 14.61 9.26 -8.27
CA ARG A 162 13.51 9.65 -7.39
C ARG A 162 12.62 10.73 -8.02
N GLU A 163 13.23 11.79 -8.55
CA GLU A 163 12.52 12.88 -9.21
C GLU A 163 11.80 12.43 -10.49
N GLU A 164 12.43 11.56 -11.26
CA GLU A 164 11.85 10.97 -12.46
C GLU A 164 10.57 10.19 -12.11
N LEU A 165 10.66 9.28 -11.14
CA LEU A 165 9.51 8.49 -10.70
C LEU A 165 8.43 9.35 -10.05
N ALA A 166 8.80 10.33 -9.21
CA ALA A 166 7.84 11.22 -8.55
C ALA A 166 7.08 12.13 -9.54
N ARG A 167 7.69 12.50 -10.67
CA ARG A 167 7.01 13.27 -11.74
C ARG A 167 5.87 12.51 -12.42
N ALA A 168 5.90 11.19 -12.37
CA ALA A 168 4.83 10.36 -12.91
C ALA A 168 3.57 10.34 -12.04
N ALA A 169 3.59 10.94 -10.83
CA ALA A 169 2.43 11.02 -9.96
C ALA A 169 1.34 11.90 -10.57
N SER A 170 0.18 11.31 -10.85
CA SER A 170 -1.01 12.01 -11.36
C SER A 170 -2.09 12.11 -10.28
N ASP A 171 -3.01 13.07 -10.41
CA ASP A 171 -4.07 13.29 -9.42
C ASP A 171 -5.31 12.39 -9.63
N HIS A 172 -5.23 11.38 -10.50
CA HIS A 172 -6.34 10.49 -10.87
C HIS A 172 -6.59 9.33 -9.90
N ALA A 173 -6.32 9.53 -8.61
CA ALA A 173 -6.57 8.50 -7.59
C ALA A 173 -7.87 8.75 -6.85
N GLU A 174 -8.52 7.68 -6.40
CA GLU A 174 -9.68 7.77 -5.52
C GLU A 174 -9.27 8.38 -4.18
N MET A 175 -9.94 9.47 -3.80
CA MET A 175 -9.70 10.15 -2.52
C MET A 175 -10.51 9.47 -1.42
N VAL A 176 -9.83 9.01 -0.38
CA VAL A 176 -10.43 8.38 0.79
C VAL A 176 -10.17 9.24 2.01
N THR A 177 -11.23 9.64 2.68
CA THR A 177 -11.13 10.38 3.94
C THR A 177 -11.13 9.39 5.11
N ILE A 178 -10.16 9.53 6.00
CA ILE A 178 -10.02 8.68 7.18
C ILE A 178 -10.07 9.51 8.46
N GLU A 179 -10.50 8.88 9.54
CA GLU A 179 -10.44 9.48 10.86
C GLU A 179 -8.98 9.58 11.33
N PRO A 180 -8.65 10.60 12.16
CA PRO A 180 -7.33 10.73 12.76
C PRO A 180 -6.93 9.46 13.50
N MET A 181 -5.65 9.12 13.44
CA MET A 181 -5.15 7.95 14.16
C MET A 181 -5.24 8.17 15.66
N GLN A 182 -5.70 7.14 16.38
CA GLN A 182 -5.76 7.15 17.83
C GLN A 182 -4.37 7.40 18.44
N VAL A 183 -4.26 8.42 19.28
CA VAL A 183 -3.00 8.81 19.96
C VAL A 183 -2.93 8.33 21.40
N THR A 184 -4.08 8.03 22.02
CA THR A 184 -4.15 7.49 23.38
C THR A 184 -3.45 6.14 23.49
N GLY A 185 -2.62 5.96 24.49
CA GLY A 185 -1.80 4.77 24.71
C GLY A 185 -0.44 4.80 23.99
N ARG A 186 -0.17 5.80 23.16
CA ARG A 186 1.12 5.96 22.48
C ARG A 186 2.15 6.58 23.41
N ARG A 187 3.43 6.35 23.11
CA ARG A 187 4.54 6.95 23.83
C ARG A 187 4.95 8.26 23.18
N CYS A 188 5.13 9.29 24.01
CA CYS A 188 5.74 10.54 23.59
C CYS A 188 7.15 10.29 23.07
N LYS A 189 7.47 10.78 21.86
CA LYS A 189 8.79 10.60 21.25
C LYS A 189 9.92 11.28 22.05
N ALA A 190 9.63 12.39 22.73
CA ALA A 190 10.63 13.15 23.47
C ALA A 190 10.87 12.59 24.88
N SER A 191 9.81 12.27 25.63
CA SER A 191 9.90 11.87 27.04
C SER A 191 9.75 10.37 27.27
N GLY A 192 9.26 9.60 26.30
CA GLY A 192 8.94 8.17 26.45
C GLY A 192 7.70 7.89 27.30
N THR A 193 7.03 8.91 27.87
CA THR A 193 5.83 8.76 28.69
C THR A 193 4.63 8.34 27.84
N ILE A 194 3.72 7.54 28.42
CA ILE A 194 2.48 7.14 27.74
C ILE A 194 1.50 8.31 27.79
N ILE A 195 0.91 8.62 26.64
CA ILE A 195 -0.14 9.64 26.50
C ILE A 195 -1.47 9.01 26.87
N SER A 196 -2.04 9.42 28.00
CA SER A 196 -3.27 8.84 28.54
C SER A 196 -4.53 9.50 27.95
N PHE A 197 -4.45 10.75 27.57
CA PHE A 197 -5.58 11.51 27.03
C PHE A 197 -5.21 12.20 25.73
N GLU A 198 -6.11 12.18 24.77
CA GLU A 198 -5.93 12.78 23.46
C GLU A 198 -5.66 14.31 23.53
N ARG A 199 -6.31 15.00 24.46
CA ARG A 199 -6.09 16.44 24.71
C ARG A 199 -4.66 16.80 25.11
N ASP A 200 -3.92 15.85 25.68
CA ASP A 200 -2.54 16.02 26.11
C ASP A 200 -1.54 15.67 25.01
N ALA A 201 -2.04 15.18 23.87
CA ALA A 201 -1.23 14.88 22.70
C ALA A 201 -1.01 16.11 21.81
N ARG A 202 0.17 16.17 21.20
CA ARG A 202 0.49 17.01 20.04
C ARG A 202 1.09 16.13 18.96
N THR A 203 0.61 16.27 17.75
CA THR A 203 1.11 15.52 16.60
C THR A 203 1.89 16.46 15.68
N CYS A 204 3.00 15.97 15.15
CA CYS A 204 3.71 16.68 14.10
C CYS A 204 2.83 16.71 12.83
N GLY A 205 2.51 17.90 12.33
CA GLY A 205 1.68 18.07 11.13
C GLY A 205 2.30 17.49 9.85
N ASN A 206 3.62 17.24 9.83
CA ASN A 206 4.31 16.71 8.68
C ASN A 206 4.38 15.17 8.64
N CYS A 207 4.83 14.52 9.73
CA CYS A 207 5.04 13.06 9.74
C CYS A 207 4.09 12.30 10.68
N GLY A 208 3.26 13.00 11.48
CA GLY A 208 2.34 12.36 12.41
C GLY A 208 2.97 11.84 13.71
N GLU A 209 4.26 12.15 13.99
CA GLU A 209 4.92 11.78 15.26
C GLU A 209 4.21 12.40 16.45
N VAL A 210 4.14 11.68 17.57
CA VAL A 210 3.31 12.05 18.71
C VAL A 210 4.16 12.52 19.90
N TYR A 211 3.75 13.62 20.52
CA TYR A 211 4.38 14.24 21.66
C TYR A 211 3.37 14.50 22.78
N ASP A 212 3.81 14.38 24.01
CA ASP A 212 3.09 14.92 25.17
C ASP A 212 3.16 16.45 25.14
N ARG A 213 2.04 17.13 25.40
CA ARG A 213 1.94 18.60 25.37
C ARG A 213 3.00 19.31 26.21
N LYS A 214 3.45 18.68 27.30
CA LYS A 214 4.49 19.22 28.19
C LYS A 214 5.91 19.05 27.67
N HIS A 215 6.09 18.19 26.66
CA HIS A 215 7.41 17.80 26.15
C HIS A 215 7.49 17.92 24.61
N VAL A 216 6.81 18.93 24.06
CA VAL A 216 6.87 19.22 22.61
C VAL A 216 8.18 19.94 22.30
N PRO A 217 9.05 19.36 21.46
CA PRO A 217 10.25 20.04 21.00
C PRO A 217 9.90 21.12 19.95
N ALA A 218 10.74 22.13 19.79
CA ALA A 218 10.56 23.13 18.74
C ALA A 218 10.60 22.53 17.32
N LYS A 219 11.39 21.45 17.14
CA LYS A 219 11.48 20.69 15.89
C LYS A 219 11.18 19.22 16.15
N CYS A 220 10.45 18.60 15.24
CA CYS A 220 10.14 17.18 15.30
C CYS A 220 11.42 16.34 15.29
N LEU A 221 11.54 15.42 16.24
CA LEU A 221 12.72 14.54 16.36
C LEU A 221 12.83 13.51 15.20
N THR A 222 11.74 13.33 14.46
CA THR A 222 11.68 12.35 13.36
C THR A 222 11.93 12.99 12.00
N CYS A 223 11.30 14.12 11.68
CA CYS A 223 11.36 14.76 10.37
C CYS A 223 11.93 16.18 10.40
N GLU A 224 12.32 16.69 11.56
CA GLU A 224 12.91 18.04 11.78
C GLU A 224 11.98 19.21 11.40
N HIS A 225 10.73 18.93 11.07
CA HIS A 225 9.73 19.96 10.82
C HIS A 225 9.44 20.77 12.08
N GLU A 226 9.23 22.08 11.96
CA GLU A 226 8.88 22.94 13.08
C GLU A 226 7.49 22.60 13.63
N ILE A 227 7.40 22.44 14.94
CA ILE A 227 6.12 22.19 15.61
C ILE A 227 5.69 23.51 16.26
N PRO A 228 4.58 24.13 15.80
CA PRO A 228 4.12 25.38 16.35
C PRO A 228 3.83 25.22 17.85
N ALA A 229 4.33 26.18 18.64
CA ALA A 229 3.97 26.30 20.04
C ALA A 229 2.46 26.58 20.11
N GLY A 230 1.68 25.67 20.68
CA GLY A 230 0.23 25.77 20.84
C GLY A 230 -0.21 26.44 22.12
#